data_cda5c9b4424eb5f65f09b51a036c9856
#
_entry.id   cda5c9b4424eb5f65f09b51a036c9856
#
_cell.length_a   1.000
_cell.length_b   1.000
_cell.length_c   1.000
_cell.angle_alpha   90.00
_cell.angle_beta   90.00
_cell.angle_gamma   90.00
#
_symmetry.space_group_name_H-M   'P 1'
#
loop_
_entity.id
_entity.type
_entity.pdbx_description
1 polymer ?
#
loop_
_entity_poly.entity_id
_entity_poly.type
_entity_poly.pdbx_seq_one_letter_code
_entity_poly.pdbx_strand_id
1 'polypeptide(L)'
;MPTPILPDLPPLAPSQKAQLIQNCNTYPNIKRMLHYLETGELKFSDMPSLKEERRAILQSMYDEWLATPEPPKPEDPAEIQMWEQISAFGQNFEQMDASLLSIVEQNLNTYVNQFSASRPGGNHVDEAKNILVKIGKLKERAVWGSVDTMEYDAIVEYLINNPKTAFFHEAEDCMWTIVSSNFNDIDLLQKYISDVDGPFKSMRNSLNESQREIINQHLQTAHKAKKEYCNWQDVKDSRDIIGVHNYLQSHPDSPFKDDIRLTIRGLKSDVLEDFKSHLSDRTYLDLFYQLTSSGIIPKNEFINAGIVSEQSLEKLKEIGNFAPIDQTMSIDSCPDNHTDIFMFGIPSTGKTCIIMGLLGSDYFDWNAKKYGGNYAIQLSEYLDAGLTPDSTSGDFVSLVEGSITDAENENISHPISLIDMAGEAFAEKIAANPDNKVSFEDMGIGATKLLSSSNDKVFFIIVDPTVEVVNMKRRVARTDPDGNTYYDIINVRVSQKSTLKKLVDLFTLEENKKIMERVKAIHFIVTKSDMLDDEGDRGTVAKARMKEKYVQPLNTLKKICKESKYAINARSGYLPKLYTFSLGQFYLGGVYDYDSSDADKILNIIRNITKGQREKTFLDKLKDALNKPIF
;
A
#
# COMPACT_ATOMS: atom_id res chain seq x y z
N MET A 1 -56.18 -13.42 45.77
CA MET A 1 -57.13 -14.53 45.45
C MET A 1 -58.03 -14.74 46.65
N PRO A 2 -59.35 -14.96 46.49
CA PRO A 2 -60.23 -15.23 47.65
C PRO A 2 -59.77 -16.47 48.42
N THR A 3 -59.82 -16.41 49.75
CA THR A 3 -59.39 -17.48 50.61
C THR A 3 -60.36 -18.68 50.47
N PRO A 4 -59.89 -19.89 50.30
CA PRO A 4 -60.77 -21.07 50.16
C PRO A 4 -61.83 -21.18 51.27
N ILE A 5 -63.05 -21.39 50.87
CA ILE A 5 -64.18 -21.46 51.82
C ILE A 5 -64.04 -22.67 52.82
N LEU A 6 -63.35 -23.68 52.41
CA LEU A 6 -63.02 -24.88 53.21
C LEU A 6 -61.56 -25.21 53.01
N PRO A 7 -60.63 -24.70 53.81
CA PRO A 7 -59.21 -25.08 53.73
C PRO A 7 -59.07 -26.56 54.14
N ASP A 8 -58.07 -27.25 53.64
CA ASP A 8 -57.69 -28.62 53.95
C ASP A 8 -58.67 -29.73 53.52
N LEU A 9 -59.49 -29.49 52.51
CA LEU A 9 -60.25 -30.61 51.91
C LEU A 9 -59.28 -31.48 51.06
N PRO A 10 -59.36 -32.84 51.27
CA PRO A 10 -58.50 -33.71 50.45
C PRO A 10 -58.90 -33.72 48.99
N PRO A 11 -57.98 -34.07 48.07
CA PRO A 11 -58.26 -34.23 46.65
C PRO A 11 -59.46 -35.08 46.36
N LEU A 12 -60.28 -34.74 45.40
CA LEU A 12 -61.55 -35.38 45.10
C LEU A 12 -61.35 -36.69 44.32
N ALA A 13 -61.59 -37.84 44.97
CA ALA A 13 -61.57 -39.13 44.30
C ALA A 13 -62.71 -39.22 43.25
N PRO A 14 -62.55 -39.93 42.12
CA PRO A 14 -63.58 -40.00 41.07
C PRO A 14 -64.97 -40.43 41.54
N SER A 15 -65.07 -41.40 42.52
CA SER A 15 -66.32 -41.84 43.12
C SER A 15 -66.99 -40.75 43.97
N GLN A 16 -66.18 -39.96 44.69
CA GLN A 16 -66.65 -38.85 45.52
C GLN A 16 -67.10 -37.68 44.66
N LYS A 17 -66.46 -37.46 43.51
CA LYS A 17 -66.83 -36.43 42.52
C LYS A 17 -68.27 -36.73 42.02
N ALA A 18 -68.54 -37.92 41.57
CA ALA A 18 -69.86 -38.30 41.09
C ALA A 18 -70.93 -38.15 42.17
N GLN A 19 -70.62 -38.56 43.40
CA GLN A 19 -71.56 -38.48 44.54
C GLN A 19 -71.85 -37.07 44.99
N LEU A 20 -70.82 -36.19 44.95
CA LEU A 20 -70.94 -34.72 45.23
C LEU A 20 -71.81 -34.04 44.18
N ILE A 21 -71.67 -34.41 42.93
CA ILE A 21 -72.44 -33.86 41.80
C ILE A 21 -73.93 -34.32 41.94
N GLN A 22 -74.15 -35.57 42.31
CA GLN A 22 -75.49 -36.08 42.44
C GLN A 22 -76.25 -35.50 43.63
N ASN A 23 -75.58 -35.20 44.76
CA ASN A 23 -76.17 -34.77 46.04
C ASN A 23 -75.92 -33.24 46.29
N CYS A 24 -75.89 -32.42 45.28
CA CYS A 24 -75.55 -30.97 45.36
C CYS A 24 -76.67 -30.07 45.94
N ASN A 25 -77.76 -30.68 46.61
CA ASN A 25 -78.92 -29.92 47.05
C ASN A 25 -78.78 -29.27 48.43
N THR A 26 -77.76 -29.62 49.20
CA THR A 26 -77.51 -29.06 50.54
C THR A 26 -76.43 -28.02 50.56
N TYR A 27 -76.60 -27.03 51.42
CA TYR A 27 -75.62 -25.94 51.54
C TYR A 27 -74.16 -26.43 51.78
N PRO A 28 -73.92 -27.44 52.65
CA PRO A 28 -72.55 -27.98 52.80
C PRO A 28 -71.93 -28.53 51.50
N ASN A 29 -72.76 -29.22 50.67
CA ASN A 29 -72.31 -29.79 49.42
C ASN A 29 -72.07 -28.71 48.38
N ILE A 30 -72.87 -27.63 48.35
CA ILE A 30 -72.69 -26.48 47.51
C ILE A 30 -71.34 -25.79 47.84
N LYS A 31 -71.08 -25.60 49.15
CA LYS A 31 -69.79 -25.05 49.59
C LYS A 31 -68.57 -25.88 49.12
N ARG A 32 -68.67 -27.19 49.26
CA ARG A 32 -67.64 -28.12 48.82
C ARG A 32 -67.47 -28.05 47.29
N MET A 33 -68.54 -27.99 46.55
CA MET A 33 -68.49 -27.88 45.11
C MET A 33 -67.82 -26.56 44.68
N LEU A 34 -68.13 -25.43 45.31
CA LEU A 34 -67.51 -24.14 45.06
C LEU A 34 -65.97 -24.16 45.28
N HIS A 35 -65.57 -24.78 46.43
CA HIS A 35 -64.14 -24.95 46.71
C HIS A 35 -63.41 -25.80 45.63
N TYR A 36 -64.00 -26.93 45.20
CA TYR A 36 -63.37 -27.75 44.18
C TYR A 36 -63.44 -27.19 42.77
N LEU A 37 -64.37 -26.26 42.49
CA LEU A 37 -64.43 -25.50 41.29
C LEU A 37 -63.26 -24.44 41.27
N GLU A 38 -63.02 -23.83 42.43
CA GLU A 38 -61.95 -22.86 42.59
C GLU A 38 -60.57 -23.52 42.44
N THR A 39 -60.35 -24.66 43.09
CA THR A 39 -59.06 -25.39 42.99
C THR A 39 -58.87 -26.08 41.66
N GLY A 40 -59.86 -26.08 40.79
CA GLY A 40 -59.84 -26.71 39.48
C GLY A 40 -60.00 -28.24 39.47
N GLU A 41 -60.23 -28.84 40.63
CA GLU A 41 -60.47 -30.30 40.74
C GLU A 41 -61.83 -30.70 40.19
N LEU A 42 -62.78 -29.78 40.16
CA LEU A 42 -64.08 -29.90 39.55
C LEU A 42 -64.22 -28.83 38.46
N LYS A 43 -64.85 -29.22 37.35
CA LYS A 43 -65.15 -28.29 36.27
C LYS A 43 -66.65 -28.35 35.96
N PHE A 44 -67.23 -27.27 35.49
CA PHE A 44 -68.66 -27.28 35.07
C PHE A 44 -68.90 -28.30 33.94
N SER A 45 -67.90 -28.60 33.11
CA SER A 45 -67.93 -29.63 32.08
C SER A 45 -68.10 -31.04 32.67
N ASP A 46 -67.67 -31.27 33.92
CA ASP A 46 -67.77 -32.60 34.61
C ASP A 46 -69.16 -32.87 35.16
N MET A 47 -70.08 -31.95 35.03
CA MET A 47 -71.42 -32.01 35.61
C MET A 47 -72.57 -32.16 34.58
N PRO A 48 -72.51 -33.06 33.59
CA PRO A 48 -73.51 -33.17 32.53
C PRO A 48 -74.89 -33.57 33.04
N SER A 49 -74.94 -34.29 34.21
CA SER A 49 -76.19 -34.74 34.82
C SER A 49 -76.94 -33.63 35.60
N LEU A 50 -76.34 -32.51 35.89
CA LEU A 50 -77.00 -31.40 36.51
C LEU A 50 -77.94 -30.72 35.51
N LYS A 51 -79.21 -30.50 35.93
CA LYS A 51 -80.09 -29.67 35.12
C LYS A 51 -79.50 -28.25 34.89
N GLU A 52 -79.71 -27.70 33.73
CA GLU A 52 -79.14 -26.46 33.33
C GLU A 52 -79.47 -25.28 34.29
N GLU A 53 -80.66 -25.30 34.84
CA GLU A 53 -81.08 -24.36 35.88
C GLU A 53 -80.19 -24.40 37.14
N ARG A 54 -79.79 -25.62 37.60
CA ARG A 54 -78.91 -25.78 38.77
C ARG A 54 -77.46 -25.41 38.44
N ARG A 55 -77.01 -25.61 37.22
CA ARG A 55 -75.69 -25.13 36.75
C ARG A 55 -75.60 -23.64 36.77
N ALA A 56 -76.65 -23.00 36.28
CA ALA A 56 -76.73 -21.56 36.29
C ALA A 56 -76.71 -20.97 37.72
N ILE A 57 -77.41 -21.61 38.65
CA ILE A 57 -77.37 -21.20 40.06
C ILE A 57 -75.99 -21.40 40.67
N LEU A 58 -75.33 -22.53 40.43
CA LEU A 58 -73.98 -22.78 40.92
C LEU A 58 -72.95 -21.83 40.31
N GLN A 59 -73.10 -21.54 39.04
CA GLN A 59 -72.25 -20.59 38.39
C GLN A 59 -72.44 -19.15 38.97
N SER A 60 -73.70 -18.73 39.16
CA SER A 60 -74.00 -17.45 39.78
C SER A 60 -73.44 -17.33 41.19
N MET A 61 -73.60 -18.37 41.98
CA MET A 61 -73.03 -18.45 43.36
C MET A 61 -71.51 -18.43 43.36
N TYR A 62 -70.89 -19.12 42.41
CA TYR A 62 -69.41 -19.07 42.24
C TYR A 62 -68.88 -17.74 41.82
N ASP A 63 -69.53 -17.09 40.84
CA ASP A 63 -69.23 -15.77 40.40
C ASP A 63 -69.43 -14.71 41.48
N GLU A 64 -70.52 -14.82 42.26
CA GLU A 64 -70.82 -13.99 43.42
C GLU A 64 -69.76 -14.16 44.53
N TRP A 65 -69.36 -15.41 44.77
CA TRP A 65 -68.30 -15.67 45.72
C TRP A 65 -66.94 -15.20 45.30
N LEU A 66 -66.60 -15.29 44.02
CA LEU A 66 -65.36 -14.71 43.46
C LEU A 66 -65.39 -13.20 43.51
N ALA A 67 -66.58 -12.59 43.37
CA ALA A 67 -66.73 -11.14 43.39
C ALA A 67 -66.85 -10.57 44.83
N THR A 68 -67.04 -11.43 45.85
CA THR A 68 -67.15 -10.94 47.24
C THR A 68 -65.77 -10.43 47.72
N PRO A 69 -65.61 -9.19 48.04
CA PRO A 69 -64.38 -8.66 48.59
C PRO A 69 -64.09 -9.34 49.94
N GLU A 70 -62.82 -9.67 50.17
CA GLU A 70 -62.40 -10.13 51.48
C GLU A 70 -62.87 -9.16 52.57
N PRO A 71 -63.38 -9.69 53.71
CA PRO A 71 -63.74 -8.77 54.81
C PRO A 71 -62.49 -8.01 55.26
N PRO A 72 -62.62 -6.72 55.53
CA PRO A 72 -61.52 -5.92 56.03
C PRO A 72 -60.94 -6.57 57.26
N LYS A 73 -59.63 -6.81 57.23
CA LYS A 73 -58.94 -7.41 58.38
C LYS A 73 -59.03 -6.46 59.56
N PRO A 74 -59.17 -6.98 60.80
CA PRO A 74 -59.10 -6.09 61.97
C PRO A 74 -57.74 -5.41 62.01
N GLU A 75 -57.76 -4.11 62.14
CA GLU A 75 -56.58 -3.25 62.27
C GLU A 75 -55.77 -3.65 63.48
N ASP A 76 -54.45 -3.87 63.27
CA ASP A 76 -53.50 -4.13 64.33
C ASP A 76 -52.97 -2.78 64.84
N PRO A 77 -53.10 -2.41 66.12
CA PRO A 77 -52.60 -1.15 66.65
C PRO A 77 -51.09 -0.96 66.43
N ALA A 78 -50.30 -2.03 66.40
CA ALA A 78 -48.88 -1.96 66.15
C ALA A 78 -48.58 -1.67 64.65
N GLU A 79 -49.45 -2.20 63.74
CA GLU A 79 -49.36 -1.93 62.32
C GLU A 79 -49.68 -0.47 62.02
N ILE A 80 -50.76 0.06 62.59
CA ILE A 80 -51.17 1.46 62.42
C ILE A 80 -50.07 2.37 62.89
N GLN A 81 -49.54 2.17 64.10
CA GLN A 81 -48.47 2.99 64.65
C GLN A 81 -47.22 3.01 63.79
N MET A 82 -46.81 1.84 63.26
CA MET A 82 -45.66 1.73 62.40
C MET A 82 -45.91 2.37 61.04
N TRP A 83 -47.12 2.20 60.47
CA TRP A 83 -47.47 2.84 59.21
C TRP A 83 -47.57 4.35 59.30
N GLU A 84 -48.11 4.91 60.41
CA GLU A 84 -48.14 6.34 60.69
C GLU A 84 -46.74 6.92 60.76
N GLN A 85 -45.77 6.21 61.36
CA GLN A 85 -44.38 6.64 61.38
C GLN A 85 -43.76 6.67 59.99
N ILE A 86 -44.05 5.65 59.17
CA ILE A 86 -43.54 5.59 57.78
C ILE A 86 -44.20 6.65 56.91
N SER A 87 -45.53 6.82 57.01
CA SER A 87 -46.30 7.80 56.26
C SER A 87 -45.94 9.25 56.63
N ALA A 88 -45.43 9.48 57.84
CA ALA A 88 -44.93 10.80 58.27
C ALA A 88 -43.72 11.28 57.46
N PHE A 89 -42.99 10.41 56.82
CA PHE A 89 -41.92 10.81 55.84
C PHE A 89 -42.50 11.42 54.56
N GLY A 90 -43.84 11.38 54.39
CA GLY A 90 -44.50 12.04 53.27
C GLY A 90 -44.39 11.28 51.96
N GLN A 91 -45.16 11.71 50.97
CA GLN A 91 -45.20 11.07 49.67
C GLN A 91 -44.17 11.64 48.65
N ASN A 92 -43.35 12.62 49.05
CA ASN A 92 -42.41 13.32 48.19
C ASN A 92 -41.03 12.66 48.12
N PHE A 93 -41.01 11.38 47.80
CA PHE A 93 -39.78 10.58 47.68
C PHE A 93 -38.81 11.13 46.61
N GLU A 94 -39.31 11.86 45.61
CA GLU A 94 -38.50 12.45 44.53
C GLU A 94 -37.59 13.58 44.99
N GLN A 95 -37.85 14.16 46.18
CA GLN A 95 -37.10 15.28 46.73
C GLN A 95 -36.17 14.84 47.89
N MET A 96 -36.12 13.53 48.20
CA MET A 96 -35.30 13.00 49.29
C MET A 96 -33.88 12.68 48.76
N ASP A 97 -32.90 12.95 49.62
CA ASP A 97 -31.54 12.50 49.37
C ASP A 97 -31.40 10.94 49.53
N ALA A 98 -30.33 10.40 49.03
CA ALA A 98 -30.09 8.94 49.00
C ALA A 98 -30.05 8.34 50.44
N SER A 99 -29.66 9.13 51.45
CA SER A 99 -29.57 8.66 52.84
C SER A 99 -30.96 8.55 53.48
N LEU A 100 -31.81 9.53 53.25
CA LEU A 100 -33.21 9.52 53.68
C LEU A 100 -34.00 8.40 52.96
N LEU A 101 -33.83 8.24 51.63
CA LEU A 101 -34.45 7.15 50.87
C LEU A 101 -34.03 5.77 51.43
N SER A 102 -32.78 5.61 51.88
CA SER A 102 -32.30 4.34 52.48
C SER A 102 -32.93 4.09 53.85
N ILE A 103 -33.17 5.10 54.65
CA ILE A 103 -33.87 4.98 55.95
C ILE A 103 -35.35 4.57 55.72
N VAL A 104 -36.04 5.24 54.81
CA VAL A 104 -37.43 4.93 54.43
C VAL A 104 -37.54 3.51 53.89
N GLU A 105 -36.62 3.10 53.02
CA GLU A 105 -36.56 1.74 52.47
C GLU A 105 -36.41 0.67 53.60
N GLN A 106 -35.52 0.91 54.53
CA GLN A 106 -35.28 0.02 55.67
C GLN A 106 -36.54 -0.11 56.51
N ASN A 107 -37.22 1.00 56.81
CA ASN A 107 -38.45 1.03 57.59
C ASN A 107 -39.58 0.29 56.88
N LEU A 108 -39.77 0.52 55.58
CA LEU A 108 -40.74 -0.18 54.73
C LEU A 108 -40.46 -1.68 54.65
N ASN A 109 -39.21 -2.09 54.49
CA ASN A 109 -38.83 -3.49 54.48
C ASN A 109 -39.13 -4.17 55.83
N THR A 110 -38.85 -3.48 56.92
CA THR A 110 -39.16 -3.95 58.25
C THR A 110 -40.67 -4.13 58.43
N TYR A 111 -41.45 -3.13 58.00
CA TYR A 111 -42.93 -3.19 58.02
C TYR A 111 -43.47 -4.40 57.16
N VAL A 112 -42.99 -4.51 55.92
CA VAL A 112 -43.41 -5.61 55.03
C VAL A 112 -43.04 -6.98 55.63
N ASN A 113 -41.85 -7.16 56.18
CA ASN A 113 -41.39 -8.40 56.78
C ASN A 113 -42.20 -8.76 58.04
N GLN A 114 -42.53 -7.77 58.88
CA GLN A 114 -43.24 -7.99 60.13
C GLN A 114 -44.73 -8.32 59.89
N PHE A 115 -45.38 -7.64 58.93
CA PHE A 115 -46.83 -7.73 58.78
C PHE A 115 -47.28 -8.61 57.58
N SER A 116 -46.39 -8.95 56.61
CA SER A 116 -46.75 -9.86 55.54
C SER A 116 -46.70 -11.36 55.96
N ALA A 117 -45.84 -11.74 56.92
CA ALA A 117 -45.66 -13.14 57.36
C ALA A 117 -46.69 -13.58 58.37
N SER A 118 -47.11 -12.69 59.32
CA SER A 118 -48.06 -13.02 60.43
C SER A 118 -49.52 -12.86 60.02
N ARG A 119 -49.82 -12.10 59.02
CA ARG A 119 -51.16 -11.88 58.44
C ARG A 119 -50.99 -11.67 56.92
N PRO A 120 -51.32 -12.63 56.09
CA PRO A 120 -51.37 -12.40 54.66
C PRO A 120 -52.32 -11.24 54.37
N GLY A 121 -51.76 -10.06 54.08
CA GLY A 121 -52.46 -8.85 53.75
C GLY A 121 -52.65 -7.87 54.92
N GLY A 122 -51.59 -7.44 55.61
CA GLY A 122 -51.62 -6.23 56.43
C GLY A 122 -52.25 -5.06 55.61
N ASN A 123 -52.96 -4.14 56.29
CA ASN A 123 -53.77 -3.13 55.59
C ASN A 123 -52.97 -2.29 54.60
N HIS A 124 -51.65 -2.05 54.85
CA HIS A 124 -50.79 -1.21 54.00
C HIS A 124 -49.62 -1.97 53.39
N VAL A 125 -49.57 -3.31 53.49
CA VAL A 125 -48.41 -4.12 52.98
C VAL A 125 -48.24 -3.94 51.44
N ASP A 126 -49.33 -3.90 50.70
CA ASP A 126 -49.24 -3.74 49.25
C ASP A 126 -48.86 -2.28 48.85
N GLU A 127 -49.31 -1.30 49.65
CA GLU A 127 -48.90 0.07 49.49
C GLU A 127 -47.39 0.25 49.79
N ALA A 128 -46.91 -0.37 50.90
CA ALA A 128 -45.52 -0.38 51.25
C ALA A 128 -44.63 -1.03 50.17
N LYS A 129 -45.07 -2.15 49.59
CA LYS A 129 -44.38 -2.78 48.45
C LYS A 129 -44.35 -1.89 47.22
N ASN A 130 -45.45 -1.18 46.92
CA ASN A 130 -45.49 -0.25 45.82
C ASN A 130 -44.56 0.93 46.03
N ILE A 131 -44.43 1.44 47.27
CA ILE A 131 -43.47 2.50 47.63
C ILE A 131 -42.02 1.98 47.49
N LEU A 132 -41.74 0.75 47.99
CA LEU A 132 -40.43 0.14 47.84
C LEU A 132 -40.00 0.04 46.35
N VAL A 133 -40.94 -0.34 45.47
CA VAL A 133 -40.66 -0.35 44.02
C VAL A 133 -40.36 1.05 43.51
N LYS A 134 -41.05 2.10 43.97
CA LYS A 134 -40.77 3.47 43.60
C LYS A 134 -39.43 3.96 44.08
N ILE A 135 -39.10 3.68 45.36
CA ILE A 135 -37.78 4.01 45.95
C ILE A 135 -36.64 3.30 45.17
N GLY A 136 -36.84 2.01 44.86
CA GLY A 136 -35.89 1.26 44.04
C GLY A 136 -35.61 1.95 42.70
N LYS A 137 -36.67 2.38 42.01
CA LYS A 137 -36.55 3.11 40.75
C LYS A 137 -35.84 4.47 40.92
N LEU A 138 -36.14 5.21 41.99
CA LEU A 138 -35.48 6.49 42.26
C LEU A 138 -33.99 6.32 42.56
N LYS A 139 -33.61 5.35 43.36
CA LYS A 139 -32.22 5.02 43.64
C LYS A 139 -31.47 4.58 42.38
N GLU A 140 -32.09 3.73 41.61
CA GLU A 140 -31.54 3.25 40.35
C GLU A 140 -31.32 4.44 39.39
N ARG A 141 -32.30 5.36 39.31
CA ARG A 141 -32.19 6.59 38.50
C ARG A 141 -31.07 7.50 38.99
N ALA A 142 -30.88 7.63 40.31
CA ALA A 142 -29.81 8.44 40.88
C ALA A 142 -28.44 7.83 40.58
N VAL A 143 -28.30 6.52 40.67
CA VAL A 143 -27.06 5.80 40.30
C VAL A 143 -26.78 5.98 38.81
N TRP A 144 -27.81 5.78 37.95
CA TRP A 144 -27.67 6.02 36.51
C TRP A 144 -27.28 7.47 36.20
N GLY A 145 -27.92 8.44 36.86
CA GLY A 145 -27.63 9.87 36.68
C GLY A 145 -26.22 10.30 37.15
N SER A 146 -25.50 9.46 37.90
CA SER A 146 -24.11 9.67 38.30
C SER A 146 -23.09 9.02 37.34
N VAL A 147 -23.54 8.23 36.37
CA VAL A 147 -22.68 7.58 35.37
C VAL A 147 -22.23 8.63 34.34
N ASP A 148 -20.97 8.64 34.02
CA ASP A 148 -20.46 9.42 32.90
C ASP A 148 -20.88 8.73 31.58
N THR A 149 -21.93 9.26 30.97
CA THR A 149 -22.50 8.72 29.73
C THR A 149 -21.69 9.03 28.48
N MET A 150 -20.60 9.80 28.62
CA MET A 150 -19.63 10.06 27.55
C MET A 150 -18.46 9.07 27.56
N GLU A 151 -18.33 8.28 28.62
CA GLU A 151 -17.29 7.28 28.80
C GLU A 151 -17.85 5.87 28.66
N TYR A 152 -17.44 5.15 27.61
CA TYR A 152 -17.91 3.81 27.29
C TYR A 152 -17.75 2.83 28.46
N ASP A 153 -16.58 2.82 29.10
CA ASP A 153 -16.25 1.92 30.18
C ASP A 153 -17.06 2.18 31.44
N ALA A 154 -17.41 3.42 31.73
CA ALA A 154 -18.26 3.79 32.86
C ALA A 154 -19.69 3.23 32.67
N ILE A 155 -20.22 3.25 31.45
CA ILE A 155 -21.53 2.68 31.12
C ILE A 155 -21.50 1.15 31.28
N VAL A 156 -20.45 0.49 30.75
CA VAL A 156 -20.25 -0.95 30.87
C VAL A 156 -20.14 -1.38 32.33
N GLU A 157 -19.38 -0.68 33.15
CA GLU A 157 -19.24 -0.94 34.59
C GLU A 157 -20.59 -0.81 35.31
N TYR A 158 -21.37 0.23 34.98
CA TYR A 158 -22.72 0.38 35.51
C TYR A 158 -23.60 -0.83 35.17
N LEU A 159 -23.62 -1.29 33.90
CA LEU A 159 -24.42 -2.42 33.46
C LEU A 159 -24.00 -3.75 34.11
N ILE A 160 -22.70 -3.96 34.31
CA ILE A 160 -22.17 -5.15 35.02
C ILE A 160 -22.64 -5.14 36.48
N ASN A 161 -22.59 -4.00 37.15
CA ASN A 161 -22.98 -3.85 38.54
C ASN A 161 -24.50 -3.87 38.76
N ASN A 162 -25.29 -3.57 37.70
CA ASN A 162 -26.73 -3.48 37.74
C ASN A 162 -27.44 -4.36 36.69
N PRO A 163 -27.31 -5.69 36.75
CA PRO A 163 -27.76 -6.62 35.70
C PRO A 163 -29.25 -6.70 35.49
N LYS A 164 -30.05 -6.01 36.31
CA LYS A 164 -31.53 -5.95 36.21
C LYS A 164 -32.05 -4.53 36.04
N THR A 165 -31.17 -3.60 35.62
CA THR A 165 -31.51 -2.20 35.48
C THR A 165 -32.63 -1.97 34.47
N ALA A 166 -33.51 -1.02 34.77
CA ALA A 166 -34.51 -0.53 33.83
C ALA A 166 -33.91 0.41 32.77
N PHE A 167 -32.68 0.90 32.99
CA PHE A 167 -31.97 1.87 32.11
C PHE A 167 -31.10 1.20 31.05
N PHE A 168 -31.22 -0.13 30.85
CA PHE A 168 -30.36 -0.82 29.86
C PHE A 168 -30.47 -0.23 28.46
N HIS A 169 -31.69 0.11 28.00
CA HIS A 169 -31.88 0.67 26.67
C HIS A 169 -31.22 2.05 26.53
N GLU A 170 -31.39 2.91 27.55
CA GLU A 170 -30.78 4.24 27.57
C GLU A 170 -29.23 4.16 27.65
N ALA A 171 -28.70 3.22 28.42
CA ALA A 171 -27.27 2.96 28.51
C ALA A 171 -26.70 2.44 27.18
N GLU A 172 -27.43 1.55 26.51
CA GLU A 172 -27.06 1.03 25.20
C GLU A 172 -27.08 2.14 24.13
N ASP A 173 -28.08 3.01 24.14
CA ASP A 173 -28.13 4.16 23.25
C ASP A 173 -26.91 5.09 23.43
N CYS A 174 -26.47 5.30 24.69
CA CYS A 174 -25.24 6.06 24.97
C CYS A 174 -24.01 5.33 24.44
N MET A 175 -23.89 4.02 24.69
CA MET A 175 -22.79 3.19 24.13
C MET A 175 -22.77 3.26 22.60
N TRP A 176 -23.95 3.14 21.96
CA TRP A 176 -24.07 3.23 20.52
C TRP A 176 -23.68 4.61 19.99
N THR A 177 -24.06 5.69 20.69
CA THR A 177 -23.68 7.06 20.30
C THR A 177 -22.17 7.24 20.26
N ILE A 178 -21.46 6.73 21.28
CA ILE A 178 -20.00 6.74 21.33
C ILE A 178 -19.40 5.97 20.16
N VAL A 179 -19.86 4.73 19.95
CA VAL A 179 -19.35 3.82 18.92
C VAL A 179 -19.63 4.33 17.52
N SER A 180 -20.87 4.79 17.25
CA SER A 180 -21.28 5.28 15.93
C SER A 180 -20.54 6.55 15.50
N SER A 181 -20.08 7.33 16.46
CA SER A 181 -19.24 8.50 16.22
C SER A 181 -17.76 8.16 15.98
N ASN A 182 -17.34 6.91 16.24
CA ASN A 182 -15.95 6.48 16.22
C ASN A 182 -15.76 5.13 15.51
N PHE A 183 -16.39 4.92 14.34
CA PHE A 183 -16.24 3.65 13.59
C PHE A 183 -14.80 3.33 13.15
N ASN A 184 -13.89 4.31 13.21
CA ASN A 184 -12.46 4.09 12.96
C ASN A 184 -11.74 3.39 14.13
N ASP A 185 -12.34 3.40 15.32
CA ASP A 185 -11.85 2.65 16.48
C ASP A 185 -12.40 1.22 16.44
N ILE A 186 -11.60 0.33 15.83
CA ILE A 186 -11.99 -1.08 15.66
C ILE A 186 -12.10 -1.82 16.99
N ASP A 187 -11.29 -1.44 17.98
CA ASP A 187 -11.29 -2.08 19.29
C ASP A 187 -12.55 -1.73 20.05
N LEU A 188 -12.96 -0.47 20.01
CA LEU A 188 -14.22 0.01 20.57
C LEU A 188 -15.42 -0.65 19.89
N LEU A 189 -15.41 -0.73 18.56
CA LEU A 189 -16.46 -1.37 17.78
C LEU A 189 -16.58 -2.87 18.10
N GLN A 190 -15.45 -3.57 18.19
CA GLN A 190 -15.39 -4.98 18.59
C GLN A 190 -15.89 -5.19 20.01
N LYS A 191 -15.51 -4.28 20.92
CA LYS A 191 -15.92 -4.31 22.33
C LYS A 191 -17.44 -4.17 22.44
N TYR A 192 -18.06 -3.21 21.75
CA TYR A 192 -19.51 -3.04 21.72
C TYR A 192 -20.23 -4.31 21.24
N ILE A 193 -19.80 -4.88 20.12
CA ILE A 193 -20.39 -6.14 19.60
C ILE A 193 -20.29 -7.25 20.64
N SER A 194 -19.11 -7.39 21.26
CA SER A 194 -18.87 -8.44 22.27
C SER A 194 -19.69 -8.24 23.52
N ASP A 195 -19.87 -7.01 23.98
CA ASP A 195 -20.61 -6.69 25.21
C ASP A 195 -22.12 -6.92 25.03
N VAL A 196 -22.69 -6.40 23.92
CA VAL A 196 -24.15 -6.48 23.68
C VAL A 196 -24.60 -7.88 23.29
N ASP A 197 -23.81 -8.63 22.50
CA ASP A 197 -24.12 -10.03 22.16
C ASP A 197 -23.66 -11.06 23.22
N GLY A 198 -22.81 -10.65 24.15
CA GLY A 198 -22.26 -11.49 25.23
C GLY A 198 -22.93 -11.22 26.58
N PRO A 199 -22.26 -10.51 27.52
CA PRO A 199 -22.72 -10.33 28.89
C PRO A 199 -24.08 -9.64 28.99
N PHE A 200 -24.42 -8.74 28.09
CA PHE A 200 -25.68 -7.99 28.11
C PHE A 200 -26.83 -8.63 27.33
N LYS A 201 -26.62 -9.79 26.74
CA LYS A 201 -27.64 -10.48 25.95
C LYS A 201 -28.93 -10.79 26.75
N SER A 202 -28.81 -11.16 28.03
CA SER A 202 -29.95 -11.39 28.89
C SER A 202 -30.77 -10.14 29.15
N MET A 203 -30.11 -8.99 29.35
CA MET A 203 -30.75 -7.68 29.51
C MET A 203 -31.51 -7.27 28.25
N ARG A 204 -30.88 -7.40 27.10
CA ARG A 204 -31.47 -7.14 25.78
C ARG A 204 -32.73 -7.98 25.56
N ASN A 205 -32.67 -9.26 25.89
CA ASN A 205 -33.81 -10.17 25.71
C ASN A 205 -35.01 -9.87 26.63
N SER A 206 -34.79 -9.14 27.73
CA SER A 206 -35.88 -8.70 28.64
C SER A 206 -36.62 -7.46 28.19
N LEU A 207 -36.12 -6.75 27.19
CA LEU A 207 -36.74 -5.54 26.61
C LEU A 207 -37.98 -5.88 25.79
N ASN A 208 -38.82 -4.85 25.55
CA ASN A 208 -39.94 -4.96 24.62
C ASN A 208 -39.44 -5.10 23.15
N GLU A 209 -40.36 -5.49 22.27
CA GLU A 209 -40.01 -5.79 20.86
C GLU A 209 -39.41 -4.61 20.12
N SER A 210 -39.97 -3.41 20.30
CA SER A 210 -39.48 -2.19 19.64
C SER A 210 -38.06 -1.81 20.06
N GLN A 211 -37.76 -1.90 21.37
CA GLN A 211 -36.43 -1.61 21.90
C GLN A 211 -35.40 -2.65 21.44
N ARG A 212 -35.79 -3.93 21.39
CA ARG A 212 -34.91 -5.00 20.86
C ARG A 212 -34.59 -4.80 19.38
N GLU A 213 -35.58 -4.32 18.61
CA GLU A 213 -35.37 -4.08 17.18
C GLU A 213 -34.32 -2.97 16.95
N ILE A 214 -34.37 -1.87 17.73
CA ILE A 214 -33.39 -0.79 17.66
C ILE A 214 -31.97 -1.34 17.93
N ILE A 215 -31.79 -2.09 19.03
CA ILE A 215 -30.49 -2.67 19.37
C ILE A 215 -30.00 -3.67 18.31
N ASN A 216 -30.92 -4.44 17.72
CA ASN A 216 -30.57 -5.33 16.61
C ASN A 216 -30.08 -4.55 15.37
N GLN A 217 -30.68 -3.39 15.09
CA GLN A 217 -30.22 -2.51 14.01
C GLN A 217 -28.84 -1.91 14.32
N HIS A 218 -28.59 -1.50 15.57
CA HIS A 218 -27.27 -1.06 16.01
C HIS A 218 -26.21 -2.16 15.82
N LEU A 219 -26.48 -3.38 16.26
CA LEU A 219 -25.59 -4.54 16.09
C LEU A 219 -25.34 -4.86 14.61
N GLN A 220 -26.38 -4.85 13.78
CA GLN A 220 -26.22 -5.09 12.34
C GLN A 220 -25.32 -4.02 11.71
N THR A 221 -25.51 -2.76 12.10
CA THR A 221 -24.67 -1.64 11.62
C THR A 221 -23.24 -1.80 12.09
N ALA A 222 -23.02 -2.17 13.37
CA ALA A 222 -21.69 -2.42 13.92
C ALA A 222 -20.98 -3.58 13.21
N HIS A 223 -21.67 -4.69 12.97
CA HIS A 223 -21.11 -5.83 12.21
C HIS A 223 -20.76 -5.44 10.77
N LYS A 224 -21.62 -4.63 10.13
CA LYS A 224 -21.36 -4.12 8.78
C LYS A 224 -20.14 -3.20 8.77
N ALA A 225 -20.06 -2.25 9.71
CA ALA A 225 -18.91 -1.34 9.84
C ALA A 225 -17.61 -2.10 10.11
N LYS A 226 -17.61 -3.10 11.00
CA LYS A 226 -16.46 -3.96 11.26
C LYS A 226 -16.00 -4.70 10.01
N LYS A 227 -16.93 -5.32 9.27
CA LYS A 227 -16.59 -6.01 8.01
C LYS A 227 -16.02 -5.04 6.99
N GLU A 228 -16.61 -3.86 6.86
CA GLU A 228 -16.13 -2.82 5.96
C GLU A 228 -14.75 -2.31 6.36
N TYR A 229 -14.49 -2.15 7.67
CA TYR A 229 -13.17 -1.82 8.18
C TYR A 229 -12.12 -2.84 7.77
N CYS A 230 -12.38 -4.14 7.98
CA CYS A 230 -11.44 -5.20 7.57
C CYS A 230 -11.18 -5.14 6.06
N ASN A 231 -12.23 -5.04 5.24
CA ASN A 231 -12.10 -4.91 3.79
C ASN A 231 -11.28 -3.65 3.41
N TRP A 232 -11.51 -2.54 4.10
CA TRP A 232 -10.75 -1.31 3.89
C TRP A 232 -9.27 -1.48 4.26
N GLN A 233 -8.96 -2.13 5.39
CA GLN A 233 -7.56 -2.37 5.78
C GLN A 233 -6.83 -3.24 4.75
N ASP A 234 -7.45 -4.31 4.25
CA ASP A 234 -6.88 -5.17 3.21
C ASP A 234 -6.53 -4.35 1.95
N VAL A 235 -7.43 -3.45 1.53
CA VAL A 235 -7.20 -2.56 0.37
C VAL A 235 -6.10 -1.53 0.67
N LYS A 236 -6.09 -0.95 1.86
CA LYS A 236 -5.08 0.04 2.30
C LYS A 236 -3.69 -0.58 2.35
N ASP A 237 -3.57 -1.80 2.88
CA ASP A 237 -2.30 -2.52 3.02
C ASP A 237 -1.72 -2.96 1.68
N SER A 238 -2.55 -3.12 0.65
CA SER A 238 -2.09 -3.40 -0.71
C SER A 238 -1.23 -2.29 -1.30
N ARG A 239 -1.38 -1.04 -0.80
CA ARG A 239 -0.74 0.19 -1.31
C ARG A 239 -0.99 0.43 -2.81
N ASP A 240 -2.01 -0.22 -3.38
CA ASP A 240 -2.43 -0.01 -4.77
C ASP A 240 -3.38 1.18 -4.87
N ILE A 241 -2.90 2.28 -5.43
CA ILE A 241 -3.69 3.52 -5.57
C ILE A 241 -4.95 3.31 -6.42
N ILE A 242 -4.90 2.43 -7.42
CA ILE A 242 -6.05 2.11 -8.29
C ILE A 242 -7.08 1.32 -7.49
N GLY A 243 -6.64 0.32 -6.74
CA GLY A 243 -7.48 -0.46 -5.84
C GLY A 243 -8.17 0.40 -4.79
N VAL A 244 -7.42 1.31 -4.16
CA VAL A 244 -7.94 2.27 -3.16
C VAL A 244 -8.97 3.22 -3.80
N HIS A 245 -8.70 3.74 -5.01
CA HIS A 245 -9.64 4.59 -5.72
C HIS A 245 -10.94 3.86 -6.08
N ASN A 246 -10.83 2.64 -6.62
CA ASN A 246 -11.98 1.81 -6.97
C ASN A 246 -12.82 1.45 -5.73
N TYR A 247 -12.16 1.23 -4.59
CA TYR A 247 -12.84 1.01 -3.32
C TYR A 247 -13.69 2.23 -2.93
N LEU A 248 -13.15 3.46 -3.04
CA LEU A 248 -13.89 4.70 -2.77
C LEU A 248 -15.11 4.85 -3.70
N GLN A 249 -14.95 4.51 -4.99
CA GLN A 249 -16.05 4.60 -5.97
C GLN A 249 -17.17 3.59 -5.67
N SER A 250 -16.82 2.38 -5.23
CA SER A 250 -17.78 1.33 -4.89
C SER A 250 -18.42 1.50 -3.51
N HIS A 251 -17.82 2.29 -2.62
CA HIS A 251 -18.27 2.55 -1.25
C HIS A 251 -18.37 4.07 -0.97
N PRO A 252 -19.23 4.82 -1.70
CA PRO A 252 -19.29 6.28 -1.60
C PRO A 252 -19.77 6.78 -0.22
N ASP A 253 -20.51 5.94 0.51
CA ASP A 253 -21.06 6.22 1.83
C ASP A 253 -20.27 5.54 2.97
N SER A 254 -19.04 5.10 2.69
CA SER A 254 -18.17 4.49 3.68
C SER A 254 -17.90 5.44 4.86
N PRO A 255 -18.00 4.98 6.11
CA PRO A 255 -17.59 5.75 7.28
C PRO A 255 -16.07 6.07 7.28
N PHE A 256 -15.27 5.35 6.48
CA PHE A 256 -13.81 5.53 6.34
C PHE A 256 -13.42 6.47 5.19
N LYS A 257 -14.36 7.16 4.57
CA LYS A 257 -14.17 8.01 3.37
C LYS A 257 -13.01 9.00 3.48
N ASP A 258 -12.84 9.60 4.65
CA ASP A 258 -11.78 10.59 4.85
C ASP A 258 -10.40 9.93 4.99
N ASP A 259 -10.30 8.77 5.67
CA ASP A 259 -9.07 7.97 5.70
C ASP A 259 -8.69 7.45 4.31
N ILE A 260 -9.68 6.99 3.52
CA ILE A 260 -9.47 6.59 2.12
C ILE A 260 -8.89 7.74 1.29
N ARG A 261 -9.46 8.95 1.42
CA ARG A 261 -8.97 10.15 0.71
C ARG A 261 -7.56 10.55 1.12
N LEU A 262 -7.24 10.46 2.41
CA LEU A 262 -5.90 10.72 2.91
C LEU A 262 -4.90 9.68 2.37
N THR A 263 -5.29 8.41 2.36
CA THR A 263 -4.48 7.33 1.79
C THR A 263 -4.21 7.56 0.30
N ILE A 264 -5.23 7.91 -0.51
CA ILE A 264 -5.04 8.24 -1.92
C ILE A 264 -4.05 9.40 -2.07
N ARG A 265 -4.14 10.44 -1.23
CA ARG A 265 -3.23 11.59 -1.29
C ARG A 265 -1.79 11.20 -0.98
N GLY A 266 -1.57 10.34 0.02
CA GLY A 266 -0.24 9.80 0.32
C GLY A 266 0.32 8.95 -0.81
N LEU A 267 -0.48 8.01 -1.31
CA LEU A 267 -0.08 7.12 -2.41
C LEU A 267 0.21 7.87 -3.72
N LYS A 268 -0.48 8.99 -3.99
CA LYS A 268 -0.16 9.85 -5.15
C LYS A 268 1.30 10.34 -5.11
N SER A 269 1.76 10.79 -3.96
CA SER A 269 3.15 11.25 -3.80
C SER A 269 4.14 10.12 -4.05
N ASP A 270 3.88 8.94 -3.46
CA ASP A 270 4.72 7.75 -3.63
C ASP A 270 4.79 7.33 -5.10
N VAL A 271 3.63 7.32 -5.79
CA VAL A 271 3.54 6.96 -7.22
C VAL A 271 4.31 7.97 -8.09
N LEU A 272 4.16 9.27 -7.85
CA LEU A 272 4.89 10.28 -8.62
C LEU A 272 6.41 10.17 -8.42
N GLU A 273 6.87 9.84 -7.21
CA GLU A 273 8.29 9.63 -6.94
C GLU A 273 8.81 8.34 -7.61
N ASP A 274 7.99 7.28 -7.61
CA ASP A 274 8.32 6.05 -8.33
C ASP A 274 8.44 6.29 -9.85
N PHE A 275 7.53 7.05 -10.45
CA PHE A 275 7.63 7.46 -11.85
C PHE A 275 8.91 8.24 -12.17
N LYS A 276 9.35 9.16 -11.28
CA LYS A 276 10.62 9.87 -11.46
C LYS A 276 11.83 8.95 -11.51
N SER A 277 11.78 7.87 -10.73
CA SER A 277 12.85 6.88 -10.71
C SER A 277 12.87 5.98 -11.94
N HIS A 278 11.79 5.93 -12.72
CA HIS A 278 11.57 5.01 -13.84
C HIS A 278 11.24 5.71 -15.16
N LEU A 279 11.71 6.96 -15.36
CA LEU A 279 11.39 7.75 -16.56
C LEU A 279 11.73 7.04 -17.88
N SER A 280 12.79 6.23 -17.91
CA SER A 280 13.18 5.47 -19.11
C SER A 280 12.47 4.14 -19.28
N ASP A 281 11.66 3.71 -18.30
CA ASP A 281 10.95 2.43 -18.37
C ASP A 281 9.59 2.60 -19.06
N ARG A 282 9.50 2.06 -20.28
CA ARG A 282 8.28 2.14 -21.10
C ARG A 282 7.08 1.38 -20.52
N THR A 283 7.30 0.45 -19.58
CA THR A 283 6.18 -0.26 -18.92
C THR A 283 5.33 0.66 -18.05
N TYR A 284 5.89 1.79 -17.61
CA TYR A 284 5.16 2.82 -16.86
C TYR A 284 4.18 3.63 -17.72
N LEU A 285 4.26 3.56 -19.06
CA LEU A 285 3.32 4.27 -19.94
C LEU A 285 1.87 3.77 -19.75
N ASP A 286 1.68 2.46 -19.64
CA ASP A 286 0.35 1.88 -19.44
C ASP A 286 -0.25 2.37 -18.11
N LEU A 287 0.55 2.38 -17.04
CA LEU A 287 0.15 2.90 -15.74
C LEU A 287 -0.18 4.40 -15.79
N PHE A 288 0.66 5.20 -16.48
CA PHE A 288 0.40 6.63 -16.70
C PHE A 288 -0.96 6.87 -17.39
N TYR A 289 -1.23 6.15 -18.48
CA TYR A 289 -2.51 6.29 -19.19
C TYR A 289 -3.69 5.83 -18.33
N GLN A 290 -3.53 4.78 -17.55
CA GLN A 290 -4.57 4.30 -16.63
C GLN A 290 -4.87 5.33 -15.54
N LEU A 291 -3.85 5.89 -14.88
CA LEU A 291 -3.99 6.88 -13.80
C LEU A 291 -4.58 8.20 -14.30
N THR A 292 -4.19 8.63 -15.50
CA THR A 292 -4.69 9.90 -16.08
C THR A 292 -6.11 9.75 -16.64
N SER A 293 -6.43 8.66 -17.32
CA SER A 293 -7.77 8.41 -17.88
C SER A 293 -8.82 8.17 -16.80
N SER A 294 -8.46 7.54 -15.69
CA SER A 294 -9.34 7.36 -14.53
C SER A 294 -9.50 8.63 -13.67
N GLY A 295 -8.67 9.66 -13.91
CA GLY A 295 -8.64 10.89 -13.11
C GLY A 295 -8.06 10.72 -11.70
N ILE A 296 -7.43 9.57 -11.39
CA ILE A 296 -6.78 9.30 -10.09
C ILE A 296 -5.65 10.30 -9.88
N ILE A 297 -4.78 10.43 -10.88
CA ILE A 297 -3.75 11.47 -10.93
C ILE A 297 -3.94 12.25 -12.25
N PRO A 298 -4.38 13.49 -12.19
CA PRO A 298 -4.53 14.32 -13.40
C PRO A 298 -3.20 14.54 -14.11
N LYS A 299 -3.25 14.67 -15.45
CA LYS A 299 -2.07 14.90 -16.32
C LYS A 299 -1.20 16.06 -15.84
N ASN A 300 -1.79 17.15 -15.38
CA ASN A 300 -1.07 18.31 -14.89
C ASN A 300 -0.24 18.04 -13.62
N GLU A 301 -0.60 17.07 -12.79
CA GLU A 301 0.23 16.67 -11.65
C GLU A 301 1.53 16.01 -12.12
N PHE A 302 1.49 15.19 -13.18
CA PHE A 302 2.68 14.61 -13.82
C PHE A 302 3.55 15.68 -14.49
N ILE A 303 2.94 16.71 -15.11
CA ILE A 303 3.67 17.85 -15.68
C ILE A 303 4.36 18.64 -14.57
N ASN A 304 3.64 18.98 -13.49
CA ASN A 304 4.19 19.71 -12.35
C ASN A 304 5.31 18.95 -11.63
N ALA A 305 5.25 17.64 -11.65
CA ALA A 305 6.29 16.77 -11.10
C ALA A 305 7.51 16.62 -12.04
N GLY A 306 7.47 17.17 -13.26
CA GLY A 306 8.54 17.05 -14.24
C GLY A 306 8.65 15.66 -14.89
N ILE A 307 7.63 14.82 -14.76
CA ILE A 307 7.60 13.45 -15.30
C ILE A 307 7.27 13.46 -16.79
N VAL A 308 6.40 14.36 -17.23
CA VAL A 308 6.06 14.62 -18.63
C VAL A 308 6.03 16.12 -18.89
N SER A 309 6.20 16.52 -20.16
CA SER A 309 5.90 17.86 -20.66
C SER A 309 4.87 17.78 -21.79
N GLU A 310 4.30 18.89 -22.22
CA GLU A 310 3.39 18.89 -23.38
C GLU A 310 4.12 18.39 -24.64
N GLN A 311 5.37 18.78 -24.82
CA GLN A 311 6.20 18.32 -25.96
C GLN A 311 6.55 16.82 -25.84
N SER A 312 6.92 16.35 -24.64
CA SER A 312 7.24 14.93 -24.43
C SER A 312 6.03 14.04 -24.73
N LEU A 313 4.82 14.49 -24.43
CA LEU A 313 3.60 13.75 -24.71
C LEU A 313 3.30 13.62 -26.22
N GLU A 314 3.68 14.63 -27.03
CA GLU A 314 3.62 14.51 -28.49
C GLU A 314 4.67 13.50 -29.00
N LYS A 315 5.91 13.57 -28.50
CA LYS A 315 6.96 12.60 -28.82
C LYS A 315 6.56 11.16 -28.45
N LEU A 316 5.88 10.96 -27.33
CA LEU A 316 5.38 9.64 -26.91
C LEU A 316 4.43 8.99 -27.93
N LYS A 317 3.67 9.78 -28.68
CA LYS A 317 2.80 9.26 -29.75
C LYS A 317 3.58 8.71 -30.94
N GLU A 318 4.79 9.18 -31.16
CA GLU A 318 5.67 8.80 -32.27
C GLU A 318 6.53 7.57 -31.98
N ILE A 319 6.67 7.15 -30.73
CA ILE A 319 7.56 6.04 -30.31
C ILE A 319 7.31 4.75 -31.15
N GLY A 320 6.04 4.43 -31.44
CA GLY A 320 5.70 3.24 -32.22
C GLY A 320 6.05 3.30 -33.71
N ASN A 321 6.43 4.48 -34.21
CA ASN A 321 6.70 4.71 -35.63
C ASN A 321 8.18 4.53 -36.01
N PHE A 322 9.08 4.43 -34.99
CA PHE A 322 10.51 4.28 -35.23
C PHE A 322 10.90 2.82 -35.44
N ALA A 323 11.61 2.56 -36.55
CA ALA A 323 12.20 1.25 -36.79
C ALA A 323 13.38 1.02 -35.82
N PRO A 324 13.56 -0.19 -35.29
CA PRO A 324 14.76 -0.53 -34.51
C PRO A 324 16.04 -0.25 -35.28
N ILE A 325 17.09 0.18 -34.59
CA ILE A 325 18.40 0.39 -35.19
C ILE A 325 18.89 -0.96 -35.78
N ASP A 326 19.37 -0.92 -37.03
CA ASP A 326 19.92 -2.09 -37.70
C ASP A 326 21.26 -2.50 -37.06
N GLN A 327 21.25 -3.60 -36.35
CA GLN A 327 22.42 -4.19 -35.68
C GLN A 327 23.03 -5.36 -36.48
N THR A 328 22.69 -5.52 -37.74
CA THR A 328 23.24 -6.59 -38.59
C THR A 328 24.57 -6.19 -39.24
N MET A 329 24.84 -4.90 -39.40
CA MET A 329 26.05 -4.38 -40.04
C MET A 329 27.16 -4.13 -39.00
N SER A 330 27.86 -5.18 -38.60
CA SER A 330 29.05 -5.04 -37.76
C SER A 330 30.25 -4.58 -38.59
N ILE A 331 30.99 -3.63 -38.05
CA ILE A 331 32.23 -3.09 -38.66
C ILE A 331 33.43 -3.66 -37.90
N ASP A 332 34.44 -4.11 -38.64
CA ASP A 332 35.64 -4.79 -38.09
C ASP A 332 36.97 -4.09 -38.44
N SER A 333 36.89 -2.89 -39.02
CA SER A 333 38.07 -2.10 -39.35
C SER A 333 37.86 -0.61 -39.09
N CYS A 334 38.87 0.09 -38.58
CA CYS A 334 38.86 1.56 -38.42
C CYS A 334 39.53 2.24 -39.62
N PRO A 335 39.10 3.45 -39.98
CA PRO A 335 39.83 4.29 -40.92
C PRO A 335 41.25 4.60 -40.41
N ASP A 336 42.23 4.63 -41.31
CA ASP A 336 43.62 4.97 -40.96
C ASP A 336 43.77 6.44 -40.54
N ASN A 337 44.74 6.70 -39.70
CA ASN A 337 45.10 8.05 -39.22
C ASN A 337 44.00 8.75 -38.41
N HIS A 338 43.12 8.01 -37.78
CA HIS A 338 42.14 8.47 -36.82
C HIS A 338 42.61 8.28 -35.39
N THR A 339 41.90 8.86 -34.46
CA THR A 339 41.93 8.44 -33.05
C THR A 339 40.67 7.64 -32.75
N ASP A 340 40.86 6.39 -32.31
CA ASP A 340 39.74 5.53 -32.03
C ASP A 340 39.25 5.72 -30.60
N ILE A 341 37.97 6.09 -30.45
CA ILE A 341 37.32 6.41 -29.17
C ILE A 341 36.48 5.21 -28.74
N PHE A 342 36.92 4.46 -27.74
CA PHE A 342 36.24 3.32 -27.19
C PHE A 342 35.46 3.66 -25.93
N MET A 343 34.24 3.15 -25.82
CA MET A 343 33.37 3.30 -24.67
C MET A 343 33.11 1.96 -24.00
N PHE A 344 33.71 1.74 -22.82
CA PHE A 344 33.56 0.51 -22.03
C PHE A 344 32.56 0.69 -20.90
N GLY A 345 31.62 -0.23 -20.75
CA GLY A 345 30.64 -0.23 -19.67
C GLY A 345 29.71 -1.43 -19.78
N ILE A 346 29.03 -1.76 -18.70
CA ILE A 346 28.01 -2.81 -18.69
C ILE A 346 26.82 -2.43 -19.60
N PRO A 347 25.91 -3.36 -19.93
CA PRO A 347 24.71 -3.03 -20.69
C PRO A 347 23.92 -1.90 -20.05
N SER A 348 23.20 -1.13 -20.85
CA SER A 348 22.31 -0.05 -20.44
C SER A 348 22.96 1.14 -19.69
N THR A 349 24.31 1.25 -19.72
CA THR A 349 25.01 2.41 -19.13
C THR A 349 25.03 3.64 -20.02
N GLY A 350 24.30 3.67 -21.14
CA GLY A 350 24.17 4.86 -21.99
C GLY A 350 25.32 5.10 -22.98
N LYS A 351 26.14 4.07 -23.34
CA LYS A 351 27.23 4.20 -24.34
C LYS A 351 26.73 4.74 -25.67
N THR A 352 25.71 4.12 -26.24
CA THR A 352 25.07 4.54 -27.50
C THR A 352 24.48 5.94 -27.39
N CYS A 353 23.91 6.28 -26.23
CA CYS A 353 23.39 7.63 -25.98
C CYS A 353 24.48 8.72 -25.97
N ILE A 354 25.71 8.37 -25.48
CA ILE A 354 26.84 9.29 -25.59
C ILE A 354 27.16 9.55 -27.08
N ILE A 355 27.25 8.47 -27.88
CA ILE A 355 27.52 8.61 -29.32
C ILE A 355 26.46 9.47 -29.99
N MET A 356 25.16 9.20 -29.72
CA MET A 356 24.06 10.03 -30.23
C MET A 356 24.22 11.51 -29.86
N GLY A 357 24.50 11.82 -28.61
CA GLY A 357 24.71 13.18 -28.18
C GLY A 357 25.92 13.82 -28.88
N LEU A 358 27.01 13.07 -29.08
CA LEU A 358 28.16 13.59 -29.83
C LEU A 358 27.82 13.88 -31.30
N LEU A 359 26.94 13.07 -31.92
CA LEU A 359 26.45 13.30 -33.30
C LEU A 359 25.62 14.56 -33.42
N GLY A 360 24.88 14.96 -32.39
CA GLY A 360 24.03 16.14 -32.36
C GLY A 360 24.80 17.43 -32.01
N SER A 361 26.10 17.36 -31.72
CA SER A 361 26.92 18.54 -31.43
C SER A 361 27.43 19.21 -32.70
N ASP A 362 27.34 20.52 -32.76
CA ASP A 362 27.86 21.32 -33.85
C ASP A 362 29.40 21.24 -34.03
N TYR A 363 30.09 20.70 -33.02
CA TYR A 363 31.55 20.52 -33.07
C TYR A 363 32.00 19.21 -33.71
N PHE A 364 31.07 18.30 -34.04
CA PHE A 364 31.38 17.02 -34.63
C PHE A 364 30.85 16.89 -36.04
N ASP A 365 31.76 16.95 -37.02
CA ASP A 365 31.47 16.77 -38.45
C ASP A 365 31.51 15.27 -38.81
N TRP A 366 30.38 14.72 -39.23
CA TRP A 366 30.26 13.35 -39.72
C TRP A 366 29.52 13.30 -41.06
N ASN A 367 29.71 12.24 -41.81
CA ASN A 367 29.15 12.13 -43.15
C ASN A 367 28.59 10.73 -43.42
N ALA A 368 27.37 10.69 -43.93
CA ALA A 368 26.66 9.46 -44.27
C ALA A 368 27.39 8.54 -45.26
N LYS A 369 28.32 9.05 -46.06
CA LYS A 369 29.10 8.28 -47.04
C LYS A 369 30.37 7.66 -46.46
N LYS A 370 30.70 7.96 -45.20
CA LYS A 370 31.85 7.41 -44.50
C LYS A 370 31.55 6.13 -43.72
N TYR A 371 32.57 5.58 -43.07
CA TYR A 371 32.39 4.38 -42.22
C TYR A 371 31.34 4.63 -41.15
N GLY A 372 30.36 3.71 -41.06
CA GLY A 372 29.28 3.80 -40.08
C GLY A 372 28.22 4.86 -40.38
N GLY A 373 28.24 5.48 -41.60
CA GLY A 373 27.31 6.55 -41.92
C GLY A 373 25.84 6.17 -41.81
N ASN A 374 25.45 4.97 -42.22
CA ASN A 374 24.06 4.47 -42.04
C ASN A 374 23.67 4.32 -40.57
N TYR A 375 24.60 3.86 -39.74
CA TYR A 375 24.40 3.76 -38.31
C TYR A 375 24.25 5.16 -37.69
N ALA A 376 25.09 6.10 -38.11
CA ALA A 376 25.01 7.50 -37.65
C ALA A 376 23.69 8.18 -38.04
N ILE A 377 23.16 7.90 -39.26
CA ILE A 377 21.83 8.40 -39.67
C ILE A 377 20.75 7.90 -38.73
N GLN A 378 20.70 6.60 -38.47
CA GLN A 378 19.70 6.03 -37.58
C GLN A 378 19.78 6.61 -36.16
N LEU A 379 21.01 6.76 -35.61
CA LEU A 379 21.20 7.40 -34.31
C LEU A 379 20.76 8.88 -34.31
N SER A 380 21.02 9.62 -35.40
CA SER A 380 20.58 11.01 -35.54
C SER A 380 19.06 11.12 -35.60
N GLU A 381 18.38 10.22 -36.33
CA GLU A 381 16.91 10.18 -36.35
C GLU A 381 16.31 9.97 -34.96
N TYR A 382 16.90 9.07 -34.16
CA TYR A 382 16.48 8.87 -32.76
C TYR A 382 16.74 10.13 -31.92
N LEU A 383 17.89 10.79 -32.11
CA LEU A 383 18.23 12.02 -31.40
C LEU A 383 17.24 13.15 -31.72
N ASP A 384 16.96 13.37 -33.01
CA ASP A 384 16.05 14.42 -33.48
C ASP A 384 14.61 14.20 -32.97
N ALA A 385 14.20 12.93 -32.85
CA ALA A 385 12.93 12.56 -32.27
C ALA A 385 12.91 12.66 -30.74
N GLY A 386 14.07 12.85 -30.09
CA GLY A 386 14.18 12.82 -28.62
C GLY A 386 13.90 11.47 -28.02
N LEU A 387 14.26 10.38 -28.72
CA LEU A 387 14.03 9.00 -28.30
C LEU A 387 15.34 8.30 -28.01
N THR A 388 15.34 7.42 -27.01
CA THR A 388 16.48 6.52 -26.76
C THR A 388 16.34 5.24 -27.58
N PRO A 389 17.42 4.74 -28.20
CA PRO A 389 17.39 3.46 -28.89
C PRO A 389 17.29 2.31 -27.90
N ASP A 390 16.85 1.15 -28.42
CA ASP A 390 16.91 -0.08 -27.66
C ASP A 390 18.36 -0.50 -27.35
N SER A 391 18.56 -1.39 -26.38
CA SER A 391 19.88 -1.86 -26.02
C SER A 391 20.62 -2.51 -27.20
N THR A 392 21.90 -2.21 -27.33
CA THR A 392 22.77 -2.84 -28.33
C THR A 392 22.93 -4.32 -27.99
N SER A 393 22.59 -5.21 -28.94
CA SER A 393 22.59 -6.65 -28.72
C SER A 393 23.97 -7.30 -28.92
N GLY A 394 24.28 -8.27 -28.06
CA GLY A 394 25.28 -9.32 -28.18
C GLY A 394 26.64 -8.92 -28.72
N ASP A 395 26.94 -9.36 -29.95
CA ASP A 395 28.25 -9.19 -30.58
C ASP A 395 28.35 -7.99 -31.54
N PHE A 396 27.32 -7.11 -31.50
CA PHE A 396 27.30 -5.95 -32.38
C PHE A 396 28.41 -4.96 -32.03
N VAL A 397 29.16 -4.56 -33.05
CA VAL A 397 30.19 -3.53 -32.96
C VAL A 397 30.04 -2.62 -34.18
N SER A 398 29.92 -1.33 -33.95
CA SER A 398 29.86 -0.33 -35.00
C SER A 398 30.80 0.85 -34.69
N LEU A 399 31.01 1.69 -35.66
CA LEU A 399 31.74 2.96 -35.47
C LEU A 399 31.10 4.06 -36.32
N VAL A 400 31.33 5.31 -35.91
CA VAL A 400 31.03 6.46 -36.70
C VAL A 400 32.32 7.22 -36.95
N GLU A 401 32.67 7.38 -38.26
CA GLU A 401 33.79 8.16 -38.68
C GLU A 401 33.41 9.64 -38.76
N GLY A 402 34.21 10.48 -38.13
CA GLY A 402 34.02 11.92 -38.17
C GLY A 402 35.27 12.72 -37.79
N SER A 403 35.11 14.01 -37.62
CA SER A 403 36.20 14.88 -37.17
C SER A 403 35.69 15.98 -36.24
N ILE A 404 36.53 16.39 -35.30
CA ILE A 404 36.26 17.54 -34.44
C ILE A 404 37.00 18.74 -35.04
N THR A 405 36.29 19.84 -35.28
CA THR A 405 36.88 21.10 -35.76
C THR A 405 37.61 21.79 -34.61
N ASP A 406 38.80 22.32 -34.87
CA ASP A 406 39.55 23.11 -33.89
C ASP A 406 38.88 24.48 -33.70
N ALA A 407 38.60 24.86 -32.44
CA ALA A 407 37.93 26.12 -32.14
C ALA A 407 38.81 27.37 -32.44
N GLU A 408 40.12 27.21 -32.44
CA GLU A 408 41.06 28.32 -32.67
C GLU A 408 41.48 28.40 -34.15
N ASN A 409 41.36 27.30 -34.90
CA ASN A 409 41.76 27.23 -36.30
C ASN A 409 40.91 26.24 -37.09
N GLU A 410 39.91 26.70 -37.79
CA GLU A 410 38.98 25.89 -38.60
C GLU A 410 39.67 25.02 -39.69
N ASN A 411 40.94 25.31 -40.04
CA ASN A 411 41.73 24.51 -40.97
C ASN A 411 42.38 23.29 -40.31
N ILE A 412 42.22 23.13 -39.01
CA ILE A 412 42.71 21.98 -38.26
C ILE A 412 41.51 21.12 -37.85
N SER A 413 41.52 19.89 -38.32
CA SER A 413 40.52 18.88 -37.92
C SER A 413 41.18 17.78 -37.10
N HIS A 414 40.42 17.20 -36.21
CA HIS A 414 40.83 16.06 -35.40
C HIS A 414 40.03 14.83 -35.83
N PRO A 415 40.54 13.99 -36.75
CA PRO A 415 39.83 12.80 -37.21
C PRO A 415 39.67 11.79 -36.08
N ILE A 416 38.46 11.34 -35.86
CA ILE A 416 38.12 10.33 -34.82
C ILE A 416 37.17 9.26 -35.36
N SER A 417 37.21 8.12 -34.72
CA SER A 417 36.22 7.04 -34.90
C SER A 417 35.56 6.79 -33.57
N LEU A 418 34.25 7.12 -33.46
CA LEU A 418 33.45 6.80 -32.29
C LEU A 418 33.02 5.34 -32.39
N ILE A 419 33.44 4.49 -31.46
CA ILE A 419 33.22 3.03 -31.49
C ILE A 419 32.17 2.67 -30.49
N ASP A 420 31.05 2.11 -30.99
CA ASP A 420 29.99 1.53 -30.17
C ASP A 420 30.16 0.01 -30.08
N MET A 421 30.15 -0.50 -28.86
CA MET A 421 30.28 -1.91 -28.56
C MET A 421 29.19 -2.34 -27.58
N ALA A 422 28.56 -3.47 -27.86
CA ALA A 422 27.63 -4.06 -26.91
C ALA A 422 28.31 -4.33 -25.57
N GLY A 423 27.71 -3.79 -24.50
CA GLY A 423 28.19 -4.03 -23.14
C GLY A 423 28.03 -5.51 -22.70
N GLU A 424 27.14 -6.21 -23.37
CA GLU A 424 26.84 -7.62 -23.10
C GLU A 424 28.01 -8.54 -23.40
N ALA A 425 28.69 -8.36 -24.53
CA ALA A 425 29.82 -9.21 -24.94
C ALA A 425 30.90 -9.25 -23.85
N PHE A 426 31.29 -8.08 -23.32
CA PHE A 426 32.31 -7.99 -22.27
C PHE A 426 31.78 -8.46 -20.91
N ALA A 427 30.58 -8.01 -20.52
CA ALA A 427 29.99 -8.35 -19.25
C ALA A 427 29.66 -9.85 -19.14
N GLU A 428 29.26 -10.48 -20.23
CA GLU A 428 29.03 -11.94 -20.31
C GLU A 428 30.30 -12.73 -20.08
N LYS A 429 31.40 -12.36 -20.70
CA LYS A 429 32.71 -13.04 -20.52
C LYS A 429 33.21 -12.94 -19.09
N ILE A 430 33.07 -11.77 -18.47
CA ILE A 430 33.37 -11.56 -17.05
C ILE A 430 32.50 -12.43 -16.15
N ALA A 431 31.20 -12.49 -16.40
CA ALA A 431 30.27 -13.28 -15.61
C ALA A 431 30.48 -14.78 -15.78
N ALA A 432 30.91 -15.23 -16.98
CA ALA A 432 31.16 -16.62 -17.26
C ALA A 432 32.42 -17.15 -16.56
N ASN A 433 33.41 -16.30 -16.40
CA ASN A 433 34.74 -16.67 -15.91
C ASN A 433 35.17 -15.77 -14.75
N PRO A 434 34.56 -15.91 -13.56
CA PRO A 434 34.86 -15.02 -12.43
C PRO A 434 36.31 -15.12 -11.96
N ASP A 435 36.95 -16.28 -12.14
CA ASP A 435 38.34 -16.58 -11.69
C ASP A 435 39.39 -16.54 -12.82
N ASN A 436 38.97 -16.49 -14.10
CA ASN A 436 39.90 -16.51 -15.23
C ASN A 436 40.28 -15.09 -15.67
N LYS A 437 41.49 -14.96 -16.19
CA LYS A 437 41.93 -13.75 -16.89
C LYS A 437 41.12 -13.61 -18.17
N VAL A 438 40.44 -12.47 -18.30
CA VAL A 438 39.79 -12.06 -19.53
C VAL A 438 40.74 -11.15 -20.28
N SER A 439 40.98 -11.37 -21.57
CA SER A 439 41.81 -10.52 -22.43
C SER A 439 40.97 -9.67 -23.36
N PHE A 440 41.54 -8.70 -24.06
CA PHE A 440 40.86 -7.99 -25.12
C PHE A 440 40.43 -8.90 -26.29
N GLU A 441 41.10 -10.00 -26.49
CA GLU A 441 40.73 -11.00 -27.50
C GLU A 441 39.42 -11.71 -27.20
N ASP A 442 39.03 -11.72 -25.93
CA ASP A 442 37.75 -12.30 -25.50
C ASP A 442 36.54 -11.39 -25.77
N MET A 443 36.74 -10.14 -26.19
CA MET A 443 35.67 -9.17 -26.43
C MET A 443 34.88 -9.39 -27.73
N GLY A 444 35.16 -10.44 -28.47
CA GLY A 444 34.60 -10.73 -29.77
C GLY A 444 35.46 -10.26 -30.94
N ILE A 445 35.27 -10.90 -32.10
CA ILE A 445 36.17 -10.74 -33.26
C ILE A 445 36.18 -9.28 -33.75
N GLY A 446 35.02 -8.63 -33.86
CA GLY A 446 34.91 -7.23 -34.32
C GLY A 446 35.65 -6.27 -33.37
N ALA A 447 35.35 -6.33 -32.06
CA ALA A 447 35.97 -5.48 -31.07
C ALA A 447 37.48 -5.67 -30.99
N THR A 448 37.97 -6.92 -31.07
CA THR A 448 39.38 -7.25 -31.07
C THR A 448 40.11 -6.65 -32.26
N LYS A 449 39.55 -6.74 -33.47
CA LYS A 449 40.12 -6.13 -34.68
C LYS A 449 40.22 -4.62 -34.55
N LEU A 450 39.17 -3.93 -34.09
CA LEU A 450 39.19 -2.48 -33.89
C LEU A 450 40.23 -2.06 -32.83
N LEU A 451 40.30 -2.81 -31.71
CA LEU A 451 41.30 -2.59 -30.66
C LEU A 451 42.74 -2.77 -31.17
N SER A 452 42.94 -3.71 -32.11
CA SER A 452 44.28 -4.01 -32.71
C SER A 452 44.69 -3.05 -33.83
N SER A 453 43.84 -2.06 -34.21
CA SER A 453 44.16 -1.03 -35.21
C SER A 453 45.46 -0.30 -34.87
N SER A 454 46.13 0.27 -35.90
CA SER A 454 47.36 1.08 -35.75
C SER A 454 47.09 2.47 -35.18
N ASN A 455 45.87 2.87 -35.05
CA ASN A 455 45.46 4.19 -34.59
C ASN A 455 45.76 4.43 -33.11
N ASP A 456 45.97 5.69 -32.73
CA ASP A 456 45.94 6.13 -31.34
C ASP A 456 44.55 5.90 -30.75
N LYS A 457 44.46 5.65 -29.43
CA LYS A 457 43.18 5.26 -28.77
C LYS A 457 42.92 6.12 -27.55
N VAL A 458 41.64 6.39 -27.33
CA VAL A 458 41.10 7.01 -26.11
C VAL A 458 40.03 6.07 -25.54
N PHE A 459 40.18 5.74 -24.28
CA PHE A 459 39.25 4.86 -23.57
C PHE A 459 38.39 5.66 -22.59
N PHE A 460 37.07 5.60 -22.76
CA PHE A 460 36.13 6.07 -21.77
C PHE A 460 35.50 4.89 -21.05
N ILE A 461 35.57 4.93 -19.73
CA ILE A 461 34.91 3.98 -18.86
C ILE A 461 33.58 4.59 -18.45
N ILE A 462 32.50 3.98 -18.89
CA ILE A 462 31.14 4.48 -18.72
C ILE A 462 30.53 3.86 -17.47
N VAL A 463 30.04 4.69 -16.58
CA VAL A 463 29.43 4.30 -15.30
C VAL A 463 28.06 4.92 -15.17
N ASP A 464 27.08 4.08 -14.89
CA ASP A 464 25.73 4.49 -14.49
C ASP A 464 25.66 4.57 -12.96
N PRO A 465 25.45 5.76 -12.37
CA PRO A 465 25.43 5.91 -10.91
C PRO A 465 24.14 5.36 -10.27
N THR A 466 23.13 5.09 -11.07
CA THR A 466 21.81 4.61 -10.60
C THR A 466 21.74 3.10 -10.52
N VAL A 467 22.64 2.37 -11.21
CA VAL A 467 22.59 0.90 -11.34
C VAL A 467 23.87 0.27 -10.78
N GLU A 468 23.74 -0.63 -9.83
CA GLU A 468 24.85 -1.43 -9.31
C GLU A 468 24.94 -2.81 -9.97
N VAL A 469 23.81 -3.37 -10.33
CA VAL A 469 23.67 -4.72 -10.89
C VAL A 469 22.66 -4.71 -12.03
N VAL A 470 23.03 -5.29 -13.15
CA VAL A 470 22.14 -5.51 -14.31
C VAL A 470 21.84 -7.00 -14.44
N ASN A 471 20.58 -7.31 -14.70
CA ASN A 471 20.18 -8.67 -15.06
C ASN A 471 20.27 -8.83 -16.59
N MET A 472 21.02 -9.80 -17.04
CA MET A 472 21.21 -10.11 -18.46
C MET A 472 20.68 -11.47 -18.79
N LYS A 473 20.13 -11.65 -19.98
CA LYS A 473 19.84 -12.97 -20.54
C LYS A 473 21.07 -13.48 -21.29
N ARG A 474 21.56 -14.64 -20.89
CA ARG A 474 22.72 -15.29 -21.50
C ARG A 474 22.32 -16.57 -22.19
N ARG A 475 22.76 -16.74 -23.43
CA ARG A 475 22.61 -17.99 -24.17
C ARG A 475 23.79 -18.91 -23.83
N VAL A 476 23.51 -20.06 -23.23
CA VAL A 476 24.51 -21.05 -22.84
C VAL A 476 24.31 -22.31 -23.64
N ALA A 477 25.38 -22.75 -24.35
CA ALA A 477 25.37 -24.03 -25.01
C ALA A 477 25.37 -25.16 -23.98
N ARG A 478 24.45 -26.09 -24.10
CA ARG A 478 24.39 -27.32 -23.30
C ARG A 478 24.39 -28.51 -24.24
N THR A 479 25.01 -29.60 -23.80
CA THR A 479 25.00 -30.86 -24.56
C THR A 479 24.05 -31.82 -23.84
N ASP A 480 23.12 -32.39 -24.59
CA ASP A 480 22.24 -33.43 -24.09
C ASP A 480 23.00 -34.77 -23.92
N PRO A 481 22.42 -35.80 -23.27
CA PRO A 481 23.04 -37.11 -23.12
C PRO A 481 23.34 -37.81 -24.46
N ASP A 482 22.67 -37.40 -25.53
CA ASP A 482 22.84 -37.96 -26.88
C ASP A 482 23.93 -37.23 -27.69
N GLY A 483 24.56 -36.21 -27.09
CA GLY A 483 25.65 -35.46 -27.71
C GLY A 483 25.20 -34.26 -28.56
N ASN A 484 23.91 -33.93 -28.61
CA ASN A 484 23.43 -32.79 -29.38
C ASN A 484 23.57 -31.49 -28.57
N THR A 485 24.05 -30.45 -29.21
CA THR A 485 24.16 -29.13 -28.57
C THR A 485 22.85 -28.36 -28.72
N TYR A 486 22.25 -27.98 -27.59
CA TYR A 486 21.14 -27.05 -27.53
C TYR A 486 21.50 -25.79 -26.74
N TYR A 487 20.73 -24.72 -26.91
CA TYR A 487 21.01 -23.46 -26.23
C TYR A 487 19.94 -23.17 -25.20
N ASP A 488 20.36 -22.94 -23.97
CA ASP A 488 19.51 -22.52 -22.86
C ASP A 488 19.70 -21.01 -22.60
N ILE A 489 18.66 -20.33 -22.18
CA ILE A 489 18.72 -18.90 -21.82
C ILE A 489 18.67 -18.81 -20.29
N ILE A 490 19.78 -18.41 -19.71
CA ILE A 490 19.88 -18.20 -18.27
C ILE A 490 19.95 -16.70 -17.93
N ASN A 491 19.40 -16.32 -16.78
CA ASN A 491 19.56 -14.99 -16.26
C ASN A 491 20.87 -14.89 -15.48
N VAL A 492 21.71 -13.93 -15.84
CA VAL A 492 23.00 -13.65 -15.20
C VAL A 492 22.96 -12.26 -14.59
N ARG A 493 23.38 -12.15 -13.33
CA ARG A 493 23.53 -10.85 -12.65
C ARG A 493 24.95 -10.35 -12.85
N VAL A 494 25.09 -9.15 -13.41
CA VAL A 494 26.38 -8.51 -13.67
C VAL A 494 26.52 -7.29 -12.78
N SER A 495 27.53 -7.30 -11.91
CA SER A 495 27.85 -6.16 -11.05
C SER A 495 28.75 -5.16 -11.76
N GLN A 496 28.34 -3.90 -11.82
CA GLN A 496 29.14 -2.80 -12.39
C GLN A 496 30.50 -2.71 -11.70
N LYS A 497 30.55 -2.82 -10.37
CA LYS A 497 31.78 -2.78 -9.58
C LYS A 497 32.75 -3.88 -9.96
N SER A 498 32.27 -5.12 -10.10
CA SER A 498 33.09 -6.27 -10.48
C SER A 498 33.60 -6.14 -11.91
N THR A 499 32.74 -5.67 -12.82
CA THR A 499 33.12 -5.44 -14.22
C THR A 499 34.19 -4.35 -14.35
N LEU A 500 34.01 -3.23 -13.63
CA LEU A 500 35.02 -2.16 -13.61
C LEU A 500 36.36 -2.62 -13.08
N LYS A 501 36.38 -3.43 -12.02
CA LYS A 501 37.60 -4.00 -11.49
C LYS A 501 38.33 -4.80 -12.57
N LYS A 502 37.63 -5.74 -13.19
CA LYS A 502 38.23 -6.60 -14.24
C LYS A 502 38.62 -5.82 -15.49
N LEU A 503 37.86 -4.81 -15.90
CA LEU A 503 38.25 -3.94 -17.00
C LEU A 503 39.57 -3.23 -16.72
N VAL A 504 39.76 -2.74 -15.50
CA VAL A 504 41.03 -2.10 -15.11
C VAL A 504 42.15 -3.11 -15.05
N ASP A 505 41.91 -4.35 -14.62
CA ASP A 505 42.89 -5.44 -14.62
C ASP A 505 43.34 -5.79 -16.04
N LEU A 506 42.43 -5.73 -17.06
CA LEU A 506 42.80 -5.93 -18.47
C LEU A 506 43.90 -4.98 -18.97
N PHE A 507 43.90 -3.74 -18.47
CA PHE A 507 44.90 -2.75 -18.88
C PHE A 507 46.31 -3.07 -18.39
N THR A 508 46.48 -4.03 -17.46
CA THR A 508 47.77 -4.46 -16.89
C THR A 508 48.31 -5.75 -17.51
N LEU A 509 47.51 -6.45 -18.32
CA LEU A 509 47.92 -7.71 -18.91
C LEU A 509 49.00 -7.53 -19.97
N GLU A 510 50.03 -8.35 -19.94
CA GLU A 510 51.14 -8.30 -20.93
C GLU A 510 50.62 -8.56 -22.36
N GLU A 511 49.61 -9.40 -22.52
CA GLU A 511 48.95 -9.72 -23.78
C GLU A 511 48.37 -8.46 -24.45
N ASN A 512 47.89 -7.53 -23.65
CA ASN A 512 47.27 -6.28 -24.10
C ASN A 512 48.26 -5.12 -24.31
N LYS A 513 49.55 -5.37 -24.08
CA LYS A 513 50.60 -4.35 -24.12
C LYS A 513 50.64 -3.55 -25.45
N LYS A 514 50.55 -4.23 -26.60
CA LYS A 514 50.58 -3.60 -27.93
C LYS A 514 49.39 -2.59 -28.10
N ILE A 515 48.22 -2.94 -27.56
CA ILE A 515 47.03 -2.07 -27.56
C ILE A 515 47.28 -0.87 -26.65
N MET A 516 47.76 -1.15 -25.42
CA MET A 516 48.03 -0.13 -24.40
C MET A 516 49.11 0.91 -24.81
N GLU A 517 50.08 0.51 -25.66
CA GLU A 517 51.05 1.43 -26.26
C GLU A 517 50.43 2.50 -27.12
N ARG A 518 49.25 2.25 -27.67
CA ARG A 518 48.48 3.19 -28.50
C ARG A 518 47.49 4.02 -27.68
N VAL A 519 47.25 3.68 -26.42
CA VAL A 519 46.28 4.39 -25.56
C VAL A 519 46.86 5.72 -25.09
N LYS A 520 46.24 6.84 -25.47
CA LYS A 520 46.63 8.19 -25.11
C LYS A 520 45.93 8.69 -23.86
N ALA A 521 44.72 8.23 -23.62
CA ALA A 521 43.97 8.61 -22.43
C ALA A 521 42.98 7.54 -21.99
N ILE A 522 42.74 7.51 -20.69
CA ILE A 522 41.70 6.72 -20.04
C ILE A 522 40.98 7.62 -19.07
N HIS A 523 39.68 7.83 -19.27
CA HIS A 523 38.84 8.69 -18.44
C HIS A 523 37.53 8.00 -18.08
N PHE A 524 36.78 8.57 -17.12
CA PHE A 524 35.44 8.12 -16.75
C PHE A 524 34.39 9.09 -17.27
N ILE A 525 33.26 8.52 -17.72
CA ILE A 525 32.02 9.27 -17.96
C ILE A 525 30.94 8.68 -17.07
N VAL A 526 30.36 9.50 -16.23
CA VAL A 526 29.18 9.16 -15.42
C VAL A 526 27.97 9.62 -16.20
N THR A 527 27.21 8.68 -16.70
CA THR A 527 25.98 8.91 -17.47
C THR A 527 24.78 9.14 -16.57
N LYS A 528 23.64 9.49 -17.16
CA LYS A 528 22.39 9.78 -16.42
C LYS A 528 22.63 10.79 -15.28
N SER A 529 23.45 11.77 -15.54
CA SER A 529 23.80 12.78 -14.54
C SER A 529 22.62 13.67 -14.16
N ASP A 530 21.60 13.73 -15.00
CA ASP A 530 20.28 14.31 -14.75
C ASP A 530 19.53 13.65 -13.59
N MET A 531 19.81 12.37 -13.30
CA MET A 531 19.23 11.63 -12.19
C MET A 531 20.03 11.75 -10.87
N LEU A 532 21.11 12.54 -10.85
CA LEU A 532 21.84 12.87 -9.62
C LEU A 532 21.13 14.01 -8.91
N ASP A 533 20.89 13.86 -7.59
CA ASP A 533 20.17 14.86 -6.78
C ASP A 533 20.68 16.29 -7.00
N ASP A 534 19.76 17.23 -7.19
CA ASP A 534 19.98 18.60 -7.66
C ASP A 534 20.58 19.57 -6.62
N GLU A 535 20.88 19.15 -5.40
CA GLU A 535 21.40 20.05 -4.35
C GLU A 535 22.85 20.48 -4.52
N GLY A 536 23.48 20.10 -5.63
CA GLY A 536 24.88 20.44 -5.88
C GLY A 536 25.31 20.36 -7.35
N ASP A 537 26.54 20.80 -7.63
CA ASP A 537 27.18 20.56 -8.93
C ASP A 537 27.24 19.05 -9.22
N ARG A 538 26.53 18.62 -10.29
CA ARG A 538 26.43 17.21 -10.74
C ARG A 538 27.79 16.52 -10.79
N GLY A 539 28.83 17.25 -11.23
CA GLY A 539 30.20 16.75 -11.25
C GLY A 539 30.76 16.44 -9.85
N THR A 540 30.40 17.20 -8.86
CA THR A 540 30.81 16.99 -7.46
C THR A 540 30.09 15.78 -6.86
N VAL A 541 28.79 15.65 -7.07
CA VAL A 541 27.98 14.50 -6.63
C VAL A 541 28.50 13.20 -7.30
N ALA A 542 28.70 13.22 -8.61
CA ALA A 542 29.25 12.09 -9.36
C ALA A 542 30.62 11.66 -8.80
N LYS A 543 31.52 12.62 -8.53
CA LYS A 543 32.84 12.33 -7.93
C LYS A 543 32.73 11.72 -6.53
N ALA A 544 31.81 12.19 -5.72
CA ALA A 544 31.58 11.65 -4.39
C ALA A 544 31.09 10.19 -4.47
N ARG A 545 30.09 9.90 -5.27
CA ARG A 545 29.56 8.54 -5.49
C ARG A 545 30.64 7.60 -6.07
N MET A 546 31.41 8.06 -7.04
CA MET A 546 32.52 7.27 -7.61
C MET A 546 33.60 6.96 -6.57
N LYS A 547 33.95 7.92 -5.72
CA LYS A 547 34.91 7.69 -4.64
C LYS A 547 34.38 6.72 -3.58
N GLU A 548 33.11 6.76 -3.26
CA GLU A 548 32.51 5.88 -2.30
C GLU A 548 32.44 4.43 -2.81
N LYS A 549 31.87 4.23 -4.00
CA LYS A 549 31.54 2.89 -4.53
C LYS A 549 32.69 2.19 -5.24
N TYR A 550 33.59 2.95 -5.89
CA TYR A 550 34.59 2.44 -6.85
C TYR A 550 36.04 2.77 -6.48
N VAL A 551 36.33 2.93 -5.19
CA VAL A 551 37.70 3.29 -4.68
C VAL A 551 38.81 2.42 -5.28
N GLN A 552 38.62 1.10 -5.31
CA GLN A 552 39.63 0.16 -5.75
C GLN A 552 39.93 0.29 -7.25
N PRO A 553 38.97 0.21 -8.18
CA PRO A 553 39.20 0.45 -9.60
C PRO A 553 39.83 1.81 -9.88
N LEU A 554 39.39 2.87 -9.21
CA LEU A 554 39.93 4.21 -9.36
C LEU A 554 41.42 4.29 -8.96
N ASN A 555 41.80 3.69 -7.84
CA ASN A 555 43.16 3.73 -7.36
C ASN A 555 44.09 2.87 -8.26
N THR A 556 43.61 1.73 -8.73
CA THR A 556 44.35 0.90 -9.67
C THR A 556 44.58 1.62 -10.97
N LEU A 557 43.55 2.29 -11.53
CA LEU A 557 43.69 3.05 -12.76
C LEU A 557 44.65 4.24 -12.59
N LYS A 558 44.59 4.97 -11.46
CA LYS A 558 45.58 6.02 -11.14
C LYS A 558 46.99 5.49 -11.12
N LYS A 559 47.22 4.31 -10.57
CA LYS A 559 48.52 3.67 -10.55
C LYS A 559 48.99 3.34 -11.98
N ILE A 560 48.13 2.72 -12.80
CA ILE A 560 48.37 2.42 -14.20
C ILE A 560 48.81 3.67 -14.95
N CYS A 561 48.04 4.77 -14.86
CA CYS A 561 48.34 6.00 -15.56
C CYS A 561 49.66 6.66 -15.12
N LYS A 562 50.03 6.58 -13.83
CA LYS A 562 51.28 7.13 -13.28
C LYS A 562 52.51 6.30 -13.60
N GLU A 563 52.38 4.99 -13.52
CA GLU A 563 53.51 4.05 -13.65
C GLU A 563 53.68 3.55 -15.10
N SER A 564 52.70 3.86 -15.97
CA SER A 564 52.77 3.47 -17.36
C SER A 564 53.86 4.20 -18.11
N LYS A 565 54.77 3.45 -18.76
CA LYS A 565 55.76 3.95 -19.72
C LYS A 565 55.12 4.49 -21.02
N TYR A 566 53.81 4.33 -21.21
CA TYR A 566 53.09 4.66 -22.43
C TYR A 566 52.53 6.09 -22.43
N ALA A 567 52.88 6.89 -21.42
CA ALA A 567 52.46 8.30 -21.31
C ALA A 567 50.91 8.49 -21.33
N ILE A 568 50.16 7.52 -20.79
CA ILE A 568 48.73 7.59 -20.69
C ILE A 568 48.31 8.82 -19.85
N ASN A 569 47.33 9.59 -20.32
CA ASN A 569 46.90 10.81 -19.68
C ASN A 569 48.01 11.87 -19.52
N ALA A 570 49.04 11.87 -20.33
CA ALA A 570 50.15 12.83 -20.20
C ALA A 570 49.65 14.29 -20.23
N ARG A 571 48.69 14.62 -21.12
CA ARG A 571 48.09 15.97 -21.24
C ARG A 571 47.18 16.35 -20.06
N SER A 572 46.76 15.41 -19.23
CA SER A 572 45.94 15.64 -18.04
C SER A 572 46.68 15.36 -16.71
N GLY A 573 48.02 15.41 -16.74
CA GLY A 573 48.87 15.22 -15.56
C GLY A 573 48.91 13.77 -15.06
N TYR A 574 48.81 12.82 -15.98
CA TYR A 574 48.82 11.37 -15.72
C TYR A 574 47.72 10.86 -14.77
N LEU A 575 46.59 11.59 -14.69
CA LEU A 575 45.46 11.23 -13.86
C LEU A 575 44.22 10.97 -14.71
N PRO A 576 43.46 9.91 -14.44
CA PRO A 576 42.13 9.75 -15.01
C PRO A 576 41.22 10.86 -14.47
N LYS A 577 40.46 11.48 -15.34
CA LYS A 577 39.43 12.48 -14.99
C LYS A 577 38.06 11.85 -15.05
N LEU A 578 37.12 12.48 -14.40
CA LEU A 578 35.71 12.09 -14.39
C LEU A 578 34.90 13.22 -14.98
N TYR A 579 34.04 12.89 -15.91
CA TYR A 579 33.09 13.76 -16.58
C TYR A 579 31.69 13.24 -16.35
N THR A 580 30.71 14.12 -16.40
CA THR A 580 29.27 13.81 -16.40
C THR A 580 28.73 13.87 -17.81
N PHE A 581 27.68 13.12 -18.09
CA PHE A 581 26.98 13.16 -19.35
C PHE A 581 25.49 12.89 -19.17
N SER A 582 24.67 13.74 -19.80
CA SER A 582 23.25 13.54 -20.03
C SER A 582 22.90 13.98 -21.45
N LEU A 583 21.89 13.38 -22.07
CA LEU A 583 21.33 13.87 -23.34
C LEU A 583 20.46 15.11 -23.14
N GLY A 584 20.16 15.48 -21.91
CA GLY A 584 19.27 16.57 -21.56
C GLY A 584 18.23 16.17 -20.51
N GLN A 585 17.08 16.81 -20.52
CA GLN A 585 15.99 16.50 -19.60
C GLN A 585 15.20 15.29 -20.09
N PHE A 586 15.15 14.23 -19.30
CA PHE A 586 14.38 13.04 -19.57
C PHE A 586 12.96 13.12 -19.02
N TYR A 587 12.05 12.48 -19.75
CA TYR A 587 10.64 12.32 -19.42
C TYR A 587 10.21 10.87 -19.52
N LEU A 588 8.99 10.58 -19.08
CA LEU A 588 8.39 9.25 -19.11
C LEU A 588 8.50 8.60 -20.51
N GLY A 589 8.78 7.29 -20.53
CA GLY A 589 8.97 6.51 -21.77
C GLY A 589 10.36 6.69 -22.39
N GLY A 590 11.29 7.34 -21.69
CA GLY A 590 12.65 7.58 -22.17
C GLY A 590 12.74 8.65 -23.27
N VAL A 591 11.72 9.49 -23.36
CA VAL A 591 11.73 10.68 -24.25
C VAL A 591 12.53 11.78 -23.58
N TYR A 592 13.23 12.59 -24.37
CA TYR A 592 14.04 13.68 -23.81
C TYR A 592 14.04 14.93 -24.71
N ASP A 593 14.40 16.04 -24.09
CA ASP A 593 14.76 17.28 -24.77
C ASP A 593 16.28 17.38 -24.79
N TYR A 594 16.86 17.29 -26.01
CA TYR A 594 18.30 17.25 -26.20
C TYR A 594 18.98 18.55 -25.79
N ASP A 595 20.11 18.41 -25.05
CA ASP A 595 21.02 19.48 -24.68
C ASP A 595 22.45 19.06 -25.03
N SER A 596 23.10 19.77 -25.98
CA SER A 596 24.45 19.46 -26.45
C SER A 596 25.56 19.75 -25.44
N SER A 597 25.27 20.44 -24.35
CA SER A 597 26.30 21.03 -23.46
C SER A 597 27.30 20.00 -22.91
N ASP A 598 26.86 18.81 -22.56
CA ASP A 598 27.73 17.75 -22.08
C ASP A 598 28.49 17.05 -23.23
N ALA A 599 27.86 16.92 -24.41
CA ALA A 599 28.48 16.38 -25.61
C ALA A 599 29.63 17.30 -26.06
N ASP A 600 29.40 18.61 -26.08
CA ASP A 600 30.39 19.65 -26.45
C ASP A 600 31.61 19.59 -25.51
N LYS A 601 31.39 19.44 -24.21
CA LYS A 601 32.46 19.23 -23.21
C LYS A 601 33.29 17.98 -23.52
N ILE A 602 32.64 16.87 -23.84
CA ILE A 602 33.31 15.59 -24.16
C ILE A 602 34.14 15.74 -25.46
N LEU A 603 33.56 16.34 -26.51
CA LEU A 603 34.28 16.59 -27.76
C LEU A 603 35.49 17.50 -27.54
N ASN A 604 35.35 18.55 -26.75
CA ASN A 604 36.47 19.42 -26.41
C ASN A 604 37.61 18.65 -25.69
N ILE A 605 37.25 17.72 -24.81
CA ILE A 605 38.24 16.86 -24.15
C ILE A 605 38.93 15.96 -25.16
N ILE A 606 38.18 15.31 -26.06
CA ILE A 606 38.73 14.43 -27.11
C ILE A 606 39.67 15.27 -28.01
N ARG A 607 39.26 16.47 -28.44
CA ARG A 607 40.07 17.38 -29.20
C ARG A 607 41.41 17.67 -28.51
N ASN A 608 41.39 17.95 -27.22
CA ASN A 608 42.61 18.23 -26.45
C ASN A 608 43.56 17.03 -26.31
N ILE A 609 43.05 15.81 -26.44
CA ILE A 609 43.85 14.59 -26.38
C ILE A 609 44.40 14.21 -27.74
N THR A 610 43.65 14.45 -28.81
CA THR A 610 43.96 14.03 -30.17
C THR A 610 44.99 14.94 -30.84
N LYS A 611 45.56 14.47 -31.93
CA LYS A 611 46.45 15.30 -32.76
C LYS A 611 45.63 15.93 -33.88
N GLY A 612 45.65 17.26 -33.95
CA GLY A 612 45.09 18.00 -35.08
C GLY A 612 45.85 17.69 -36.38
N GLN A 613 45.11 17.54 -37.43
CA GLN A 613 45.63 17.40 -38.79
C GLN A 613 45.21 18.63 -39.60
N ARG A 614 46.13 19.21 -40.31
CA ARG A 614 45.81 20.31 -41.20
C ARG A 614 44.98 19.77 -42.36
N GLU A 615 43.84 20.39 -42.65
CA GLU A 615 43.07 20.03 -43.84
C GLU A 615 43.95 20.19 -45.08
N LYS A 616 43.93 19.15 -45.95
CA LYS A 616 44.60 19.21 -47.24
C LYS A 616 43.93 20.28 -48.11
N THR A 617 44.72 21.28 -48.51
CA THR A 617 44.22 22.27 -49.43
C THR A 617 43.81 21.62 -50.78
N PHE A 618 42.98 22.29 -51.57
CA PHE A 618 42.61 21.80 -52.89
C PHE A 618 43.83 21.43 -53.72
N LEU A 619 44.92 22.23 -53.61
CA LEU A 619 46.19 21.94 -54.26
C LEU A 619 46.86 20.65 -53.75
N ASP A 620 46.78 20.37 -52.48
CA ASP A 620 47.29 19.11 -51.90
C ASP A 620 46.48 17.90 -52.36
N LYS A 621 45.13 18.04 -52.40
CA LYS A 621 44.24 17.00 -52.95
C LYS A 621 44.51 16.77 -54.44
N LEU A 622 44.80 17.81 -55.21
CA LEU A 622 45.13 17.69 -56.63
C LEU A 622 46.51 17.00 -56.83
N LYS A 623 47.51 17.36 -56.04
CA LYS A 623 48.83 16.70 -56.05
C LYS A 623 48.74 15.22 -55.70
N ASP A 624 47.95 14.86 -54.70
CA ASP A 624 47.74 13.47 -54.33
C ASP A 624 47.00 12.69 -55.43
N ALA A 625 46.05 13.31 -56.10
CA ALA A 625 45.35 12.73 -57.25
C ALA A 625 46.28 12.52 -58.45
N LEU A 626 47.20 13.47 -58.69
CA LEU A 626 48.19 13.40 -59.75
C LEU A 626 49.32 12.42 -59.45
N ASN A 627 49.63 12.16 -58.18
CA ASN A 627 50.68 11.24 -57.73
C ASN A 627 50.20 9.81 -57.50
N LYS A 628 48.90 9.52 -57.67
CA LYS A 628 48.39 8.14 -57.63
C LYS A 628 48.94 7.39 -58.85
N PRO A 629 49.68 6.28 -58.67
CA PRO A 629 50.12 5.46 -59.77
C PRO A 629 48.92 5.03 -60.62
N ILE A 630 49.06 5.17 -61.91
CA ILE A 630 48.04 4.87 -62.92
C ILE A 630 47.89 3.32 -63.14
N PHE A 631 48.47 2.51 -62.29
CA PHE A 631 48.38 1.05 -62.33
C PHE A 631 48.18 0.45 -60.96
#